data_fa7def4287a666bb9a375cc84f769931
#
_entry.id   fa7def4287a666bb9a375cc84f769931
#
_cell.length_a   1.000
_cell.length_b   1.000
_cell.length_c   1.000
_cell.angle_alpha   90.00
_cell.angle_beta   90.00
_cell.angle_gamma   90.00
#
_symmetry.space_group_name_H-M   'P 1'
#
loop_
_entity.id
_entity.type
_entity.pdbx_description
1 polymer ?
#
loop_
_entity_poly.entity_id
_entity_poly.type
_entity_poly.pdbx_seq_one_letter_code
_entity_poly.pdbx_strand_id
1 'polypeptide(L)'
;MLFPQIHGFTLVMRTPADMRITARPPWWSTGRLLAAIGVLFAAMFAVLAWNVMLRRASERRGRELASEQVAHVESDLKVYERTRLAVELHDALSQNLAGISFEIDAAERLSLTDGRGAQRHLAAASRTLDSCRGELKNCLWDLRSNALEEPDMNAAILRTLAPHASEETLAVRFNVPRERFSDASAHAVLCIIRELVVNALRHGCATRILIAGNEEDGTLLFSVKDNGSGFDPKTAPGAHEGHYGLLGIQERVESFGGEFTIDSAPGRGCKATVSLQTPKDKAAGDTT
;
A
#
# COMPACT_ATOMS: atom_id res chain seq x y z
N MET A 1 -96.82 48.73 5.18
CA MET A 1 -96.26 49.55 4.08
C MET A 1 -95.26 48.63 3.31
N LEU A 2 -95.71 48.21 2.13
CA LEU A 2 -94.85 47.43 1.24
C LEU A 2 -94.07 48.40 0.37
N PHE A 3 -92.78 48.38 0.48
CA PHE A 3 -91.88 49.13 -0.45
C PHE A 3 -91.87 48.39 -1.79
N PRO A 4 -92.06 49.11 -2.92
CA PRO A 4 -91.97 48.48 -4.23
C PRO A 4 -90.51 48.04 -4.48
N GLN A 5 -90.33 46.80 -4.78
CA GLN A 5 -89.01 46.27 -5.26
C GLN A 5 -88.88 46.75 -6.72
N ILE A 6 -87.79 47.56 -6.91
CA ILE A 6 -87.43 48.00 -8.26
C ILE A 6 -86.59 46.88 -8.89
N HIS A 7 -87.15 46.15 -9.85
CA HIS A 7 -86.52 44.98 -10.47
C HIS A 7 -85.62 45.32 -11.66
N GLY A 8 -85.16 46.48 -11.78
CA GLY A 8 -84.23 46.90 -12.80
C GLY A 8 -84.43 48.33 -13.26
N PHE A 9 -83.37 48.96 -13.65
CA PHE A 9 -83.39 50.25 -14.31
C PHE A 9 -82.55 50.16 -15.58
N THR A 10 -83.03 50.81 -16.65
CA THR A 10 -82.30 50.87 -17.91
C THR A 10 -81.83 52.33 -18.07
N LEU A 11 -80.52 52.56 -18.10
CA LEU A 11 -79.98 53.86 -18.41
C LEU A 11 -79.87 54.04 -19.92
N VAL A 12 -80.73 54.95 -20.46
CA VAL A 12 -80.68 55.32 -21.87
C VAL A 12 -79.75 56.54 -22.02
N MET A 13 -78.64 56.36 -22.66
CA MET A 13 -77.74 57.45 -22.99
C MET A 13 -78.15 58.15 -24.26
N ARG A 14 -78.17 59.44 -24.24
CA ARG A 14 -78.60 60.27 -25.34
C ARG A 14 -77.57 60.45 -26.45
N THR A 15 -76.29 60.49 -26.02
CA THR A 15 -75.14 60.53 -26.91
C THR A 15 -73.94 59.84 -26.29
N PRO A 16 -72.93 59.30 -27.07
CA PRO A 16 -71.67 58.72 -26.55
C PRO A 16 -70.88 59.70 -25.72
N ALA A 17 -71.11 61.02 -25.87
CA ALA A 17 -70.41 62.09 -25.10
C ALA A 17 -70.86 62.17 -23.62
N ASP A 18 -72.01 61.55 -23.29
CA ASP A 18 -72.56 61.55 -21.93
C ASP A 18 -71.78 60.55 -21.01
N MET A 19 -70.89 59.71 -21.58
CA MET A 19 -70.03 58.84 -20.84
C MET A 19 -68.75 59.56 -20.42
N ARG A 20 -68.57 59.82 -19.14
CA ARG A 20 -67.33 60.29 -18.56
C ARG A 20 -66.65 59.15 -17.81
N ILE A 21 -65.52 58.71 -18.30
CA ILE A 21 -64.73 57.70 -17.59
C ILE A 21 -64.20 58.36 -16.31
N THR A 22 -64.77 57.99 -15.15
CA THR A 22 -64.46 58.57 -13.83
C THR A 22 -63.27 57.89 -13.18
N ALA A 23 -62.90 56.68 -13.62
CA ALA A 23 -61.72 55.99 -13.15
C ALA A 23 -61.11 55.21 -14.30
N ARG A 24 -59.77 55.30 -14.46
CA ARG A 24 -59.00 54.44 -15.35
C ARG A 24 -58.81 53.10 -14.63
N PRO A 25 -58.87 51.97 -15.35
CA PRO A 25 -58.59 50.67 -14.72
C PRO A 25 -57.23 50.74 -14.12
N PRO A 26 -56.97 50.14 -12.93
CA PRO A 26 -55.68 50.14 -12.30
C PRO A 26 -54.65 49.59 -13.27
N TRP A 27 -53.39 50.12 -13.25
CA TRP A 27 -52.30 49.71 -14.14
C TRP A 27 -51.94 48.24 -14.06
N TRP A 28 -52.31 47.54 -12.98
CA TRP A 28 -52.18 46.11 -12.77
C TRP A 28 -53.37 45.35 -13.38
N SER A 29 -53.23 44.97 -14.58
CA SER A 29 -54.14 43.98 -15.18
C SER A 29 -53.74 42.58 -14.74
N THR A 30 -54.67 41.65 -14.65
CA THR A 30 -54.41 40.23 -14.25
C THR A 30 -53.27 39.61 -15.07
N GLY A 31 -53.18 39.93 -16.37
CA GLY A 31 -52.10 39.45 -17.22
C GLY A 31 -50.70 39.98 -16.83
N ARG A 32 -50.61 41.27 -16.42
CA ARG A 32 -49.34 41.86 -15.98
C ARG A 32 -48.90 41.28 -14.63
N LEU A 33 -49.84 41.01 -13.71
CA LEU A 33 -49.56 40.33 -12.45
C LEU A 33 -49.03 38.92 -12.67
N LEU A 34 -49.67 38.14 -13.54
CA LEU A 34 -49.22 36.79 -13.90
C LEU A 34 -47.85 36.81 -14.56
N ALA A 35 -47.56 37.77 -15.43
CA ALA A 35 -46.25 37.94 -16.04
C ALA A 35 -45.17 38.30 -15.00
N ALA A 36 -45.45 39.18 -14.05
CA ALA A 36 -44.56 39.53 -12.98
C ALA A 36 -44.24 38.34 -12.06
N ILE A 37 -45.29 37.56 -11.71
CA ILE A 37 -45.10 36.32 -10.94
C ILE A 37 -44.25 35.31 -11.73
N GLY A 38 -44.49 35.15 -13.03
CA GLY A 38 -43.69 34.26 -13.90
C GLY A 38 -42.20 34.67 -13.93
N VAL A 39 -41.92 35.97 -14.04
CA VAL A 39 -40.54 36.48 -13.98
C VAL A 39 -39.88 36.22 -12.63
N LEU A 40 -40.65 36.41 -11.53
CA LEU A 40 -40.13 36.11 -10.18
C LEU A 40 -39.80 34.63 -10.00
N PHE A 41 -40.68 33.74 -10.48
CA PHE A 41 -40.41 32.28 -10.44
C PHE A 41 -39.22 31.92 -11.31
N ALA A 42 -39.07 32.49 -12.49
CA ALA A 42 -37.92 32.25 -13.36
C ALA A 42 -36.60 32.74 -12.70
N ALA A 43 -36.63 33.91 -12.09
CA ALA A 43 -35.49 34.45 -11.35
C ALA A 43 -35.10 33.58 -10.14
N MET A 44 -36.12 33.15 -9.37
CA MET A 44 -35.92 32.23 -8.24
C MET A 44 -35.30 30.89 -8.70
N PHE A 45 -35.84 30.33 -9.78
CA PHE A 45 -35.30 29.08 -10.35
C PHE A 45 -33.85 29.24 -10.85
N ALA A 46 -33.56 30.36 -11.51
CA ALA A 46 -32.20 30.68 -11.96
C ALA A 46 -31.22 30.80 -10.76
N VAL A 47 -31.63 31.44 -9.67
CA VAL A 47 -30.79 31.54 -8.44
C VAL A 47 -30.59 30.18 -7.80
N LEU A 48 -31.64 29.35 -7.73
CA LEU A 48 -31.53 27.98 -7.20
C LEU A 48 -30.60 27.11 -8.06
N ALA A 49 -30.75 27.15 -9.37
CA ALA A 49 -29.90 26.42 -10.30
C ALA A 49 -28.42 26.88 -10.19
N TRP A 50 -28.20 28.18 -10.10
CA TRP A 50 -26.89 28.79 -9.88
C TRP A 50 -26.28 28.33 -8.55
N ASN A 51 -27.04 28.32 -7.47
CA ASN A 51 -26.57 27.87 -6.15
C ASN A 51 -26.18 26.39 -6.16
N VAL A 52 -27.00 25.52 -6.80
CA VAL A 52 -26.70 24.10 -6.98
C VAL A 52 -25.43 23.91 -7.81
N MET A 53 -25.27 24.67 -8.89
CA MET A 53 -24.09 24.61 -9.74
C MET A 53 -22.82 25.03 -8.98
N LEU A 54 -22.89 26.12 -8.21
CA LEU A 54 -21.81 26.59 -7.36
C LEU A 54 -21.42 25.55 -6.29
N ARG A 55 -22.39 24.96 -5.61
CA ARG A 55 -22.14 23.91 -4.61
C ARG A 55 -21.43 22.71 -5.25
N ARG A 56 -21.91 22.22 -6.38
CA ARG A 56 -21.28 21.11 -7.10
C ARG A 56 -19.85 21.43 -7.56
N ALA A 57 -19.61 22.67 -8.03
CA ALA A 57 -18.28 23.10 -8.43
C ALA A 57 -17.32 23.21 -7.23
N SER A 58 -17.81 23.72 -6.08
CA SER A 58 -17.04 23.77 -4.83
C SER A 58 -16.71 22.37 -4.29
N GLU A 59 -17.68 21.44 -4.31
CA GLU A 59 -17.46 20.06 -3.86
C GLU A 59 -16.45 19.31 -4.75
N ARG A 60 -16.50 19.53 -6.09
CA ARG A 60 -15.51 18.95 -7.01
C ARG A 60 -14.10 19.45 -6.71
N ARG A 61 -13.92 20.77 -6.60
CA ARG A 61 -12.63 21.36 -6.24
C ARG A 61 -12.14 20.91 -4.88
N GLY A 62 -13.05 20.79 -3.89
CA GLY A 62 -12.71 20.28 -2.57
C GLY A 62 -12.18 18.84 -2.60
N ARG A 63 -12.79 17.97 -3.43
CA ARG A 63 -12.32 16.58 -3.60
C ARG A 63 -10.99 16.51 -4.33
N GLU A 64 -10.79 17.32 -5.38
CA GLU A 64 -9.53 17.41 -6.11
C GLU A 64 -8.39 17.85 -5.19
N LEU A 65 -8.59 18.93 -4.43
CA LEU A 65 -7.59 19.42 -3.46
C LEU A 65 -7.32 18.40 -2.34
N ALA A 66 -8.35 17.71 -1.85
CA ALA A 66 -8.17 16.68 -0.83
C ALA A 66 -7.37 15.50 -1.38
N SER A 67 -7.61 15.06 -2.62
CA SER A 67 -6.84 13.99 -3.25
C SER A 67 -5.40 14.39 -3.52
N GLU A 68 -5.14 15.62 -3.94
CA GLU A 68 -3.77 16.15 -4.10
C GLU A 68 -3.03 16.23 -2.77
N GLN A 69 -3.70 16.69 -1.70
CA GLN A 69 -3.10 16.75 -0.36
C GLN A 69 -2.76 15.35 0.16
N VAL A 70 -3.65 14.38 -0.01
CA VAL A 70 -3.39 12.98 0.40
C VAL A 70 -2.18 12.43 -0.37
N ALA A 71 -2.12 12.61 -1.68
CA ALA A 71 -1.00 12.16 -2.50
C ALA A 71 0.33 12.84 -2.10
N HIS A 72 0.27 14.14 -1.73
CA HIS A 72 1.45 14.87 -1.27
C HIS A 72 1.95 14.37 0.08
N VAL A 73 1.04 14.19 1.04
CA VAL A 73 1.37 13.63 2.37
C VAL A 73 1.94 12.21 2.25
N GLU A 74 1.37 11.38 1.37
CA GLU A 74 1.89 10.04 1.11
C GLU A 74 3.30 10.07 0.51
N SER A 75 3.55 10.99 -0.43
CA SER A 75 4.89 11.19 -1.00
C SER A 75 5.90 11.66 0.04
N ASP A 76 5.53 12.62 0.88
CA ASP A 76 6.38 13.15 1.94
C ASP A 76 6.70 12.07 3.00
N LEU A 77 5.71 11.23 3.34
CA LEU A 77 5.90 10.13 4.26
C LEU A 77 6.89 9.09 3.68
N LYS A 78 6.77 8.75 2.40
CA LYS A 78 7.71 7.86 1.70
C LYS A 78 9.14 8.43 1.70
N VAL A 79 9.29 9.74 1.47
CA VAL A 79 10.61 10.41 1.52
C VAL A 79 11.17 10.40 2.94
N TYR A 80 10.36 10.71 3.94
CA TYR A 80 10.76 10.70 5.34
C TYR A 80 11.22 9.29 5.78
N GLU A 81 10.46 8.27 5.42
CA GLU A 81 10.77 6.88 5.78
C GLU A 81 12.06 6.40 5.10
N ARG A 82 12.26 6.74 3.82
CA ARG A 82 13.53 6.48 3.11
C ARG A 82 14.71 7.18 3.76
N THR A 83 14.55 8.42 4.20
CA THR A 83 15.62 9.19 4.87
C THR A 83 15.92 8.59 6.22
N ARG A 84 14.93 8.19 7.00
CA ARG A 84 15.10 7.53 8.30
C ARG A 84 15.86 6.22 8.16
N LEU A 85 15.44 5.37 7.20
CA LEU A 85 16.12 4.11 6.91
C LEU A 85 17.58 4.33 6.47
N ALA A 86 17.87 5.37 5.69
CA ALA A 86 19.23 5.69 5.28
C ALA A 86 20.12 6.10 6.46
N VAL A 87 19.57 6.83 7.45
CA VAL A 87 20.30 7.21 8.67
C VAL A 87 20.54 5.99 9.55
N GLU A 88 19.50 5.17 9.81
CA GLU A 88 19.62 3.93 10.59
C GLU A 88 20.65 2.97 9.97
N LEU A 89 20.64 2.87 8.64
CA LEU A 89 21.61 2.08 7.90
C LEU A 89 23.04 2.62 8.05
N HIS A 90 23.21 3.94 7.95
CA HIS A 90 24.51 4.58 8.10
C HIS A 90 25.11 4.31 9.48
N ASP A 91 24.29 4.41 10.53
CA ASP A 91 24.70 4.19 11.90
C ASP A 91 25.08 2.72 12.15
N ALA A 92 24.27 1.78 11.68
CA ALA A 92 24.54 0.34 11.78
C ALA A 92 25.83 -0.04 11.01
N LEU A 93 26.00 0.47 9.78
CA LEU A 93 27.23 0.25 9.01
C LEU A 93 28.45 0.82 9.69
N SER A 94 28.36 2.03 10.26
CA SER A 94 29.49 2.67 10.95
C SER A 94 29.91 1.89 12.17
N GLN A 95 28.98 1.37 12.96
CA GLN A 95 29.25 0.52 14.12
C GLN A 95 29.89 -0.81 13.71
N ASN A 96 29.34 -1.48 12.69
CA ASN A 96 29.88 -2.75 12.20
C ASN A 96 31.29 -2.60 11.62
N LEU A 97 31.54 -1.53 10.84
CA LEU A 97 32.89 -1.22 10.31
C LEU A 97 33.90 -0.93 11.42
N ALA A 98 33.48 -0.21 12.47
CA ALA A 98 34.33 0.01 13.64
C ALA A 98 34.68 -1.32 14.36
N GLY A 99 33.70 -2.20 14.52
CA GLY A 99 33.91 -3.56 15.06
C GLY A 99 34.87 -4.39 14.23
N ILE A 100 34.72 -4.39 12.90
CA ILE A 100 35.64 -5.08 11.97
C ILE A 100 37.06 -4.54 12.10
N SER A 101 37.22 -3.21 12.15
CA SER A 101 38.53 -2.59 12.32
C SER A 101 39.20 -3.02 13.63
N PHE A 102 38.42 -3.09 14.73
CA PHE A 102 38.93 -3.55 16.03
C PHE A 102 39.39 -5.01 15.99
N GLU A 103 38.63 -5.90 15.32
CA GLU A 103 39.01 -7.30 15.17
C GLU A 103 40.26 -7.47 14.31
N ILE A 104 40.42 -6.66 13.26
CA ILE A 104 41.64 -6.67 12.42
C ILE A 104 42.85 -6.19 13.22
N ASP A 105 42.72 -5.09 13.98
CA ASP A 105 43.82 -4.58 14.82
C ASP A 105 44.26 -5.60 15.90
N ALA A 106 43.27 -6.32 16.48
CA ALA A 106 43.54 -7.38 17.44
C ALA A 106 44.29 -8.55 16.77
N ALA A 107 43.89 -8.96 15.57
CA ALA A 107 44.56 -10.00 14.80
C ALA A 107 45.97 -9.60 14.44
N GLU A 108 46.24 -8.36 14.04
CA GLU A 108 47.56 -7.86 13.71
C GLU A 108 48.51 -7.92 14.91
N ARG A 109 48.04 -7.47 16.09
CA ARG A 109 48.83 -7.52 17.35
C ARG A 109 49.16 -8.94 17.76
N LEU A 110 48.29 -9.90 17.53
CA LEU A 110 48.50 -11.30 17.90
C LEU A 110 49.28 -12.11 16.85
N SER A 111 49.41 -11.59 15.63
CA SER A 111 49.97 -12.32 14.47
C SER A 111 51.37 -12.95 14.74
N LEU A 112 52.21 -12.28 15.51
CA LEU A 112 53.56 -12.74 15.81
C LEU A 112 53.67 -13.59 17.09
N THR A 113 52.68 -13.52 17.99
CA THR A 113 52.74 -14.15 19.34
C THR A 113 51.73 -15.28 19.51
N ASP A 114 50.54 -15.17 18.92
CA ASP A 114 49.51 -16.19 18.96
C ASP A 114 48.79 -16.26 17.60
N GLY A 115 49.29 -17.04 16.67
CA GLY A 115 48.72 -17.22 15.34
C GLY A 115 47.28 -17.79 15.35
N ARG A 116 46.92 -18.62 16.37
CA ARG A 116 45.55 -19.13 16.49
C ARG A 116 44.60 -18.05 16.99
N GLY A 117 45.05 -17.16 17.89
CA GLY A 117 44.35 -15.99 18.34
C GLY A 117 44.06 -15.03 17.17
N ALA A 118 45.09 -14.71 16.40
CA ALA A 118 44.99 -13.88 15.21
C ALA A 118 43.96 -14.44 14.20
N GLN A 119 43.99 -15.75 13.96
CA GLN A 119 43.06 -16.40 13.02
C GLN A 119 41.59 -16.35 13.50
N ARG A 120 41.35 -16.44 14.83
CA ARG A 120 40.01 -16.27 15.41
C ARG A 120 39.45 -14.87 15.20
N HIS A 121 40.25 -13.83 15.39
CA HIS A 121 39.88 -12.44 15.17
C HIS A 121 39.61 -12.15 13.69
N LEU A 122 40.42 -12.65 12.77
CA LEU A 122 40.19 -12.54 11.33
C LEU A 122 38.86 -13.22 10.91
N ALA A 123 38.59 -14.41 11.47
CA ALA A 123 37.34 -15.11 11.21
C ALA A 123 36.12 -14.34 11.78
N ALA A 124 36.26 -13.65 12.92
CA ALA A 124 35.22 -12.78 13.47
C ALA A 124 34.97 -11.56 12.56
N ALA A 125 36.03 -10.88 12.14
CA ALA A 125 35.94 -9.74 11.20
C ALA A 125 35.27 -10.14 9.89
N SER A 126 35.63 -11.30 9.33
CA SER A 126 35.01 -11.82 8.10
C SER A 126 33.51 -12.09 8.27
N ARG A 127 33.08 -12.69 9.38
CA ARG A 127 31.68 -12.94 9.69
C ARG A 127 30.87 -11.62 9.79
N THR A 128 31.39 -10.65 10.52
CA THR A 128 30.77 -9.34 10.67
C THR A 128 30.65 -8.62 9.32
N LEU A 129 31.67 -8.73 8.45
CA LEU A 129 31.66 -8.16 7.11
C LEU A 129 30.55 -8.80 6.21
N ASP A 130 30.41 -10.13 6.28
CA ASP A 130 29.41 -10.86 5.52
C ASP A 130 27.97 -10.51 6.00
N SER A 131 27.75 -10.35 7.31
CA SER A 131 26.51 -9.86 7.89
C SER A 131 26.18 -8.46 7.39
N CYS A 132 27.14 -7.53 7.46
CA CYS A 132 26.98 -6.18 6.93
C CYS A 132 26.61 -6.14 5.45
N ARG A 133 27.23 -6.98 4.64
CA ARG A 133 26.88 -7.09 3.21
C ARG A 133 25.45 -7.57 2.99
N GLY A 134 24.98 -8.49 3.83
CA GLY A 134 23.59 -8.98 3.81
C GLY A 134 22.60 -7.88 4.16
N GLU A 135 22.83 -7.18 5.25
CA GLU A 135 22.00 -6.06 5.71
C GLU A 135 21.94 -4.93 4.69
N LEU A 136 23.08 -4.54 4.12
CA LEU A 136 23.17 -3.53 3.08
C LEU A 136 22.36 -3.91 1.84
N LYS A 137 22.47 -5.16 1.38
CA LYS A 137 21.69 -5.67 0.25
C LYS A 137 20.18 -5.61 0.51
N ASN A 138 19.76 -5.99 1.71
CA ASN A 138 18.37 -5.97 2.10
C ASN A 138 17.83 -4.54 2.13
N CYS A 139 18.56 -3.62 2.76
CA CYS A 139 18.16 -2.22 2.83
C CYS A 139 18.15 -1.52 1.46
N LEU A 140 19.13 -1.77 0.59
CA LEU A 140 19.14 -1.24 -0.77
C LEU A 140 17.97 -1.77 -1.62
N TRP A 141 17.58 -3.01 -1.38
CA TRP A 141 16.41 -3.58 -2.03
C TRP A 141 15.11 -2.92 -1.53
N ASP A 142 15.01 -2.69 -0.22
CA ASP A 142 13.87 -2.00 0.43
C ASP A 142 13.68 -0.58 -0.15
N LEU A 143 14.78 0.13 -0.37
CA LEU A 143 14.76 1.48 -0.95
C LEU A 143 14.41 1.52 -2.44
N ARG A 144 14.66 0.43 -3.18
CA ARG A 144 14.49 0.34 -4.65
C ARG A 144 13.24 -0.42 -5.10
N SER A 145 12.58 -1.14 -4.21
CA SER A 145 11.52 -2.06 -4.62
C SER A 145 10.22 -1.34 -4.94
N ASN A 146 9.96 -1.15 -6.25
CA ASN A 146 8.63 -0.79 -6.75
C ASN A 146 7.70 -2.02 -6.82
N ALA A 147 8.12 -3.18 -6.33
CA ALA A 147 7.31 -4.39 -6.34
C ALA A 147 6.08 -4.28 -5.42
N LEU A 148 6.15 -3.41 -4.40
CA LEU A 148 5.03 -3.13 -3.50
C LEU A 148 3.92 -2.29 -4.16
N GLU A 149 4.21 -1.61 -5.28
CA GLU A 149 3.24 -0.84 -6.06
C GLU A 149 2.40 -1.74 -6.98
N GLU A 150 2.80 -3.01 -7.16
CA GLU A 150 2.05 -3.96 -7.97
C GLU A 150 0.73 -4.35 -7.29
N PRO A 151 -0.39 -4.29 -8.00
CA PRO A 151 -1.71 -4.62 -7.44
C PRO A 151 -1.93 -6.11 -7.21
N ASP A 152 -1.08 -6.96 -7.81
CA ASP A 152 -1.15 -8.42 -7.71
C ASP A 152 0.13 -9.00 -7.11
N MET A 153 0.00 -9.89 -6.12
CA MET A 153 1.14 -10.53 -5.47
C MET A 153 1.94 -11.42 -6.42
N ASN A 154 1.32 -12.07 -7.41
CA ASN A 154 2.05 -12.86 -8.39
C ASN A 154 2.96 -11.96 -9.24
N ALA A 155 2.44 -10.82 -9.69
CA ALA A 155 3.23 -9.83 -10.44
C ALA A 155 4.36 -9.26 -9.57
N ALA A 156 4.10 -8.95 -8.30
CA ALA A 156 5.10 -8.47 -7.35
C ALA A 156 6.22 -9.50 -7.12
N ILE A 157 5.89 -10.77 -6.97
CA ILE A 157 6.85 -11.88 -6.81
C ILE A 157 7.71 -12.01 -8.07
N LEU A 158 7.08 -12.07 -9.26
CA LEU A 158 7.81 -12.20 -10.53
C LEU A 158 8.76 -11.02 -10.76
N ARG A 159 8.30 -9.79 -10.50
CA ARG A 159 9.14 -8.59 -10.62
C ARG A 159 10.31 -8.59 -9.64
N THR A 160 10.09 -9.07 -8.41
CA THR A 160 11.14 -9.22 -7.40
C THR A 160 12.20 -10.22 -7.84
N LEU A 161 11.80 -11.29 -8.52
CA LEU A 161 12.68 -12.40 -8.91
C LEU A 161 13.30 -12.23 -10.30
N ALA A 162 12.80 -11.33 -11.15
CA ALA A 162 13.29 -11.10 -12.51
C ALA A 162 14.83 -10.90 -12.62
N PRO A 163 15.53 -10.23 -11.65
CA PRO A 163 16.99 -10.11 -11.71
C PRO A 163 17.74 -11.42 -11.40
N HIS A 164 17.06 -12.44 -10.87
CA HIS A 164 17.68 -13.66 -10.34
C HIS A 164 17.35 -14.91 -11.13
N ALA A 165 16.16 -14.99 -11.73
CA ALA A 165 15.65 -16.17 -12.42
C ALA A 165 14.82 -15.79 -13.66
N SER A 166 14.83 -16.65 -14.68
CA SER A 166 13.92 -16.52 -15.82
C SER A 166 12.52 -17.02 -15.46
N GLU A 167 11.49 -16.55 -16.18
CA GLU A 167 10.12 -17.00 -15.99
C GLU A 167 9.95 -18.51 -16.23
N GLU A 168 10.75 -19.11 -17.08
CA GLU A 168 10.73 -20.56 -17.35
C GLU A 168 11.17 -21.40 -16.13
N THR A 169 11.98 -20.80 -15.26
CA THR A 169 12.48 -21.45 -14.03
C THR A 169 11.45 -21.35 -12.89
N LEU A 170 10.56 -20.36 -12.95
CA LEU A 170 9.64 -20.01 -11.88
C LEU A 170 8.21 -20.43 -12.20
N ALA A 171 7.53 -21.08 -11.26
CA ALA A 171 6.10 -21.28 -11.28
C ALA A 171 5.48 -20.62 -10.04
N VAL A 172 4.73 -19.54 -10.24
CA VAL A 172 4.11 -18.78 -9.15
C VAL A 172 2.61 -19.05 -9.11
N ARG A 173 2.09 -19.44 -7.96
CA ARG A 173 0.67 -19.69 -7.68
C ARG A 173 0.31 -19.11 -6.32
N PHE A 174 0.26 -17.79 -6.24
CA PHE A 174 -0.04 -17.09 -5.01
C PHE A 174 -1.51 -16.61 -5.03
N ASN A 175 -2.38 -17.33 -4.30
CA ASN A 175 -3.83 -17.13 -4.33
C ASN A 175 -4.32 -16.20 -3.20
N VAL A 176 -3.53 -15.20 -2.85
CA VAL A 176 -3.88 -14.22 -1.81
C VAL A 176 -3.86 -12.83 -2.43
N PRO A 177 -4.97 -12.08 -2.37
CA PRO A 177 -5.04 -10.73 -2.89
C PRO A 177 -4.07 -9.80 -2.17
N ARG A 178 -3.51 -8.82 -2.90
CA ARG A 178 -2.54 -7.84 -2.35
C ARG A 178 -3.13 -7.03 -1.19
N GLU A 179 -4.42 -6.73 -1.24
CA GLU A 179 -5.14 -5.94 -0.22
C GLU A 179 -5.19 -6.62 1.17
N ARG A 180 -4.92 -7.93 1.22
CA ARG A 180 -4.83 -8.67 2.49
C ARG A 180 -3.52 -8.43 3.24
N PHE A 181 -2.57 -7.75 2.62
CA PHE A 181 -1.26 -7.46 3.18
C PHE A 181 -1.12 -5.97 3.50
N SER A 182 -0.57 -5.67 4.68
CA SER A 182 0.07 -4.38 4.89
C SER A 182 1.35 -4.30 4.04
N ASP A 183 1.85 -3.09 3.77
CA ASP A 183 3.10 -2.95 3.02
C ASP A 183 4.27 -3.66 3.72
N ALA A 184 4.30 -3.62 5.05
CA ALA A 184 5.32 -4.31 5.84
C ALA A 184 5.25 -5.84 5.69
N SER A 185 4.05 -6.44 5.73
CA SER A 185 3.89 -7.89 5.57
C SER A 185 4.14 -8.35 4.14
N ALA A 186 3.67 -7.59 3.13
CA ALA A 186 3.97 -7.87 1.73
C ALA A 186 5.48 -7.83 1.47
N HIS A 187 6.16 -6.80 1.99
CA HIS A 187 7.60 -6.68 1.90
C HIS A 187 8.33 -7.87 2.54
N ALA A 188 7.93 -8.27 3.75
CA ALA A 188 8.52 -9.43 4.42
C ALA A 188 8.35 -10.71 3.59
N VAL A 189 7.17 -10.96 3.01
CA VAL A 189 6.90 -12.11 2.13
C VAL A 189 7.81 -12.07 0.89
N LEU A 190 7.91 -10.93 0.22
CA LEU A 190 8.77 -10.78 -0.97
C LEU A 190 10.25 -11.00 -0.65
N CYS A 191 10.74 -10.50 0.49
CA CYS A 191 12.11 -10.73 0.94
C CYS A 191 12.39 -12.20 1.23
N ILE A 192 11.50 -12.87 1.95
CA ILE A 192 11.63 -14.29 2.28
C ILE A 192 11.63 -15.14 1.00
N ILE A 193 10.68 -14.91 0.11
CA ILE A 193 10.61 -15.64 -1.18
C ILE A 193 11.88 -15.42 -1.99
N ARG A 194 12.36 -14.17 -2.10
CA ARG A 194 13.59 -13.87 -2.82
C ARG A 194 14.78 -14.62 -2.25
N GLU A 195 14.97 -14.60 -0.94
CA GLU A 195 16.09 -15.26 -0.29
C GLU A 195 16.05 -16.78 -0.51
N LEU A 196 14.88 -17.40 -0.37
CA LEU A 196 14.71 -18.83 -0.62
C LEU A 196 15.00 -19.21 -2.07
N VAL A 197 14.53 -18.40 -3.03
CA VAL A 197 14.79 -18.61 -4.47
C VAL A 197 16.27 -18.44 -4.80
N VAL A 198 16.91 -17.40 -4.28
CA VAL A 198 18.35 -17.17 -4.48
C VAL A 198 19.17 -18.31 -3.89
N ASN A 199 18.79 -18.84 -2.73
CA ASN A 199 19.45 -19.97 -2.12
C ASN A 199 19.27 -21.25 -2.97
N ALA A 200 18.07 -21.51 -3.47
CA ALA A 200 17.80 -22.65 -4.36
C ALA A 200 18.65 -22.60 -5.65
N LEU A 201 18.80 -21.40 -6.25
CA LEU A 201 19.59 -21.21 -7.46
C LEU A 201 21.10 -21.31 -7.21
N ARG A 202 21.60 -20.65 -6.15
CA ARG A 202 23.05 -20.57 -5.89
C ARG A 202 23.62 -21.80 -5.22
N HIS A 203 22.91 -22.35 -4.25
CA HIS A 203 23.39 -23.45 -3.43
C HIS A 203 22.78 -24.80 -3.87
N GLY A 204 21.53 -24.77 -4.32
CA GLY A 204 20.82 -25.97 -4.77
C GLY A 204 21.03 -26.27 -6.25
N CYS A 205 21.55 -25.36 -7.06
CA CYS A 205 21.61 -25.49 -8.52
C CYS A 205 20.23 -25.86 -9.13
N ALA A 206 19.16 -25.32 -8.56
CA ALA A 206 17.81 -25.63 -8.96
C ALA A 206 17.50 -25.10 -10.37
N THR A 207 16.77 -25.90 -11.16
CA THR A 207 16.33 -25.54 -12.49
C THR A 207 14.82 -25.27 -12.56
N ARG A 208 14.07 -25.65 -11.51
CA ARG A 208 12.65 -25.38 -11.36
C ARG A 208 12.34 -25.03 -9.92
N ILE A 209 11.57 -23.96 -9.74
CA ILE A 209 11.14 -23.47 -8.43
C ILE A 209 9.66 -23.20 -8.49
N LEU A 210 8.90 -23.79 -7.57
CA LEU A 210 7.47 -23.56 -7.38
C LEU A 210 7.25 -22.72 -6.13
N ILE A 211 6.59 -21.59 -6.31
CA ILE A 211 6.16 -20.69 -5.24
C ILE A 211 4.64 -20.80 -5.15
N ALA A 212 4.13 -21.19 -3.99
CA ALA A 212 2.68 -21.30 -3.76
C ALA A 212 2.32 -20.62 -2.46
N GLY A 213 1.19 -19.89 -2.45
CA GLY A 213 0.66 -19.25 -1.26
C GLY A 213 -0.86 -19.29 -1.24
N ASN A 214 -1.42 -19.49 -0.06
CA ASN A 214 -2.85 -19.50 0.21
C ASN A 214 -3.12 -18.87 1.58
N GLU A 215 -4.34 -18.40 1.81
CA GLU A 215 -4.78 -17.92 3.11
C GLU A 215 -5.88 -18.84 3.64
N GLU A 216 -5.71 -19.31 4.86
CA GLU A 216 -6.68 -20.14 5.57
C GLU A 216 -6.86 -19.59 6.99
N ASP A 217 -8.10 -19.30 7.37
CA ASP A 217 -8.49 -18.83 8.72
C ASP A 217 -7.68 -17.62 9.24
N GLY A 218 -7.32 -16.68 8.35
CA GLY A 218 -6.54 -15.49 8.71
C GLY A 218 -5.05 -15.77 8.90
N THR A 219 -4.58 -16.92 8.44
CA THR A 219 -3.17 -17.29 8.39
C THR A 219 -2.73 -17.41 6.94
N LEU A 220 -1.73 -16.66 6.56
CA LEU A 220 -1.05 -16.84 5.28
C LEU A 220 -0.11 -18.04 5.38
N LEU A 221 -0.31 -19.00 4.52
CA LEU A 221 0.59 -20.14 4.35
C LEU A 221 1.23 -20.05 2.96
N PHE A 222 2.54 -19.99 2.89
CA PHE A 222 3.23 -20.05 1.59
C PHE A 222 4.44 -20.96 1.63
N SER A 223 4.83 -21.46 0.46
CA SER A 223 5.97 -22.36 0.33
C SER A 223 6.77 -22.07 -0.93
N VAL A 224 8.07 -22.29 -0.84
CA VAL A 224 9.00 -22.30 -1.97
C VAL A 224 9.59 -23.71 -2.05
N LYS A 225 9.37 -24.37 -3.19
CA LYS A 225 9.86 -25.73 -3.45
C LYS A 225 10.76 -25.71 -4.67
N ASP A 226 11.94 -26.26 -4.56
CA ASP A 226 12.90 -26.41 -5.64
C ASP A 226 13.21 -27.89 -5.95
N ASN A 227 13.82 -28.11 -7.09
CA ASN A 227 14.31 -29.40 -7.55
C ASN A 227 15.86 -29.51 -7.50
N GLY A 228 16.49 -28.73 -6.65
CA GLY A 228 17.95 -28.68 -6.54
C GLY A 228 18.56 -29.88 -5.81
N SER A 229 19.82 -29.73 -5.42
CA SER A 229 20.59 -30.79 -4.75
C SER A 229 20.04 -31.18 -3.37
N GLY A 230 19.29 -30.29 -2.72
CA GLY A 230 18.85 -30.48 -1.34
C GLY A 230 20.03 -30.55 -0.35
N PHE A 231 19.71 -30.67 0.93
CA PHE A 231 20.69 -30.77 2.02
C PHE A 231 20.03 -31.47 3.23
N ASP A 232 20.83 -31.91 4.19
CA ASP A 232 20.32 -32.39 5.48
C ASP A 232 20.21 -31.21 6.45
N PRO A 233 19.00 -30.81 6.87
CA PRO A 233 18.82 -29.66 7.78
C PRO A 233 19.49 -29.84 9.14
N LYS A 234 19.75 -31.10 9.57
CA LYS A 234 20.39 -31.39 10.86
C LYS A 234 21.90 -31.23 10.83
N THR A 235 22.50 -31.39 9.66
CA THR A 235 23.93 -31.27 9.43
C THR A 235 24.31 -30.01 8.67
N ALA A 236 23.31 -29.22 8.28
CA ALA A 236 23.53 -27.95 7.62
C ALA A 236 24.39 -27.05 8.53
N PRO A 237 25.44 -26.43 7.97
CA PRO A 237 26.30 -25.53 8.74
C PRO A 237 25.42 -24.43 9.37
N GLY A 238 25.50 -24.32 10.71
CA GLY A 238 24.77 -23.28 11.44
C GLY A 238 25.34 -21.88 11.21
N ALA A 239 24.81 -20.89 11.93
CA ALA A 239 25.23 -19.50 11.87
C ALA A 239 26.76 -19.30 12.06
N HIS A 240 27.46 -20.27 12.64
CA HIS A 240 28.90 -20.25 12.85
C HIS A 240 29.77 -20.42 11.58
N GLU A 241 29.17 -20.84 10.46
CA GLU A 241 29.87 -21.12 9.20
C GLU A 241 29.37 -20.24 8.00
N GLY A 242 28.71 -19.10 8.27
CA GLY A 242 28.39 -18.10 7.24
C GLY A 242 27.03 -18.29 6.56
N HIS A 243 26.18 -19.17 7.06
CA HIS A 243 24.82 -19.40 6.51
C HIS A 243 23.75 -18.55 7.23
N TYR A 244 23.89 -17.24 7.15
CA TYR A 244 22.97 -16.28 7.78
C TYR A 244 21.61 -16.18 7.09
N GLY A 245 21.47 -16.64 5.85
CA GLY A 245 20.23 -16.50 5.06
C GLY A 245 19.02 -17.15 5.71
N LEU A 246 19.15 -18.41 6.16
CA LEU A 246 18.06 -19.14 6.81
C LEU A 246 17.73 -18.60 8.20
N LEU A 247 18.73 -18.19 8.97
CA LEU A 247 18.54 -17.54 10.27
C LEU A 247 17.78 -16.22 10.12
N GLY A 248 18.15 -15.38 9.16
CA GLY A 248 17.49 -14.13 8.89
C GLY A 248 16.03 -14.31 8.42
N ILE A 249 15.74 -15.42 7.71
CA ILE A 249 14.35 -15.80 7.39
C ILE A 249 13.60 -16.14 8.66
N GLN A 250 14.16 -16.99 9.52
CA GLN A 250 13.54 -17.41 10.76
C GLN A 250 13.23 -16.22 11.68
N GLU A 251 14.20 -15.35 11.93
CA GLU A 251 14.02 -14.13 12.74
C GLU A 251 12.93 -13.22 12.15
N ARG A 252 12.89 -13.06 10.84
CA ARG A 252 11.86 -12.27 10.16
C ARG A 252 10.49 -12.87 10.32
N VAL A 253 10.35 -14.19 10.15
CA VAL A 253 9.07 -14.92 10.32
C VAL A 253 8.58 -14.79 11.77
N GLU A 254 9.48 -14.99 12.75
CA GLU A 254 9.18 -14.85 14.18
C GLU A 254 8.72 -13.43 14.55
N SER A 255 9.29 -12.38 13.93
CA SER A 255 8.87 -10.99 14.15
C SER A 255 7.43 -10.70 13.71
N PHE A 256 6.87 -11.51 12.81
CA PHE A 256 5.47 -11.47 12.40
C PHE A 256 4.60 -12.53 13.10
N GLY A 257 5.11 -13.17 14.15
CA GLY A 257 4.39 -14.20 14.91
C GLY A 257 4.12 -15.48 14.11
N GLY A 258 4.96 -15.76 13.11
CA GLY A 258 4.85 -16.89 12.20
C GLY A 258 5.73 -18.08 12.57
N GLU A 259 5.66 -19.12 11.73
CA GLU A 259 6.46 -20.32 11.84
C GLU A 259 7.16 -20.63 10.51
N PHE A 260 8.43 -21.07 10.58
CA PHE A 260 9.24 -21.43 9.43
C PHE A 260 9.69 -22.88 9.53
N THR A 261 9.45 -23.66 8.49
CA THR A 261 9.84 -25.09 8.42
C THR A 261 10.54 -25.40 7.10
N ILE A 262 11.51 -26.29 7.15
CA ILE A 262 12.26 -26.77 5.98
C ILE A 262 12.19 -28.30 5.93
N ASP A 263 11.76 -28.82 4.77
CA ASP A 263 11.82 -30.22 4.39
C ASP A 263 12.81 -30.37 3.22
N SER A 264 13.97 -30.97 3.50
CA SER A 264 15.03 -31.16 2.52
C SER A 264 15.82 -32.42 2.81
N ALA A 265 16.29 -33.04 1.76
CA ALA A 265 17.22 -34.14 1.83
C ALA A 265 18.17 -34.16 0.61
N PRO A 266 19.40 -34.64 0.73
CA PRO A 266 20.34 -34.70 -0.38
C PRO A 266 19.74 -35.43 -1.60
N GLY A 267 19.81 -34.77 -2.77
CA GLY A 267 19.28 -35.26 -4.04
C GLY A 267 17.77 -35.12 -4.23
N ARG A 268 17.01 -34.53 -3.28
CA ARG A 268 15.54 -34.41 -3.33
C ARG A 268 15.01 -32.97 -3.43
N GLY A 269 15.92 -31.99 -3.54
CA GLY A 269 15.58 -30.58 -3.49
C GLY A 269 15.19 -30.12 -2.08
N CYS A 270 14.59 -28.94 -1.99
CA CYS A 270 14.15 -28.35 -0.73
C CYS A 270 12.73 -27.82 -0.86
N LYS A 271 11.96 -27.93 0.21
CA LYS A 271 10.67 -27.26 0.40
C LYS A 271 10.72 -26.46 1.69
N ALA A 272 10.74 -25.16 1.58
CA ALA A 272 10.57 -24.24 2.69
C ALA A 272 9.10 -23.83 2.80
N THR A 273 8.54 -23.87 4.00
CA THR A 273 7.15 -23.49 4.27
C THR A 273 7.14 -22.43 5.37
N VAL A 274 6.34 -21.40 5.17
CA VAL A 274 6.19 -20.27 6.08
C VAL A 274 4.71 -20.07 6.37
N SER A 275 4.37 -19.88 7.64
CA SER A 275 3.06 -19.41 8.09
C SER A 275 3.23 -18.01 8.72
N LEU A 276 2.35 -17.07 8.37
CA LEU A 276 2.30 -15.73 8.97
C LEU A 276 0.87 -15.41 9.37
N GLN A 277 0.68 -14.76 10.51
CA GLN A 277 -0.64 -14.25 10.86
C GLN A 277 -0.93 -13.00 10.02
N THR A 278 -1.99 -13.04 9.20
CA THR A 278 -2.50 -11.84 8.56
C THR A 278 -3.24 -11.01 9.61
N PRO A 279 -2.98 -9.68 9.72
CA PRO A 279 -3.73 -8.84 10.62
C PRO A 279 -5.21 -8.96 10.28
N LYS A 280 -6.05 -9.44 11.21
CA LYS A 280 -7.50 -9.38 11.05
C LYS A 280 -7.88 -7.92 10.83
N ASP A 281 -8.54 -7.61 9.72
CA ASP A 281 -9.14 -6.31 9.47
C ASP A 281 -9.89 -5.83 10.71
N LYS A 282 -9.43 -4.73 11.30
CA LYS A 282 -10.27 -3.86 12.10
C LYS A 282 -11.18 -3.07 11.15
N ALA A 283 -12.03 -3.75 10.43
CA ALA A 283 -13.04 -3.12 9.60
C ALA A 283 -14.34 -3.90 9.72
N ALA A 284 -15.26 -3.26 10.39
CA ALA A 284 -16.70 -3.52 10.52
C ALA A 284 -17.12 -3.88 11.97
N GLY A 285 -17.35 -2.87 12.75
CA GLY A 285 -18.08 -3.04 14.01
C GLY A 285 -17.84 -1.96 15.03
N ASP A 286 -18.23 -0.70 14.74
CA ASP A 286 -18.86 0.17 15.71
C ASP A 286 -19.51 1.36 14.99
N THR A 287 -20.70 1.10 14.48
CA THR A 287 -21.73 2.14 14.30
C THR A 287 -22.96 1.62 15.02
N THR A 288 -23.05 1.96 16.28
CA THR A 288 -24.31 2.02 17.02
C THR A 288 -24.40 3.39 17.66
#